data_63a3254e52284cee9388d9e652ac1da0
#
_entry.id   63a3254e52284cee9388d9e652ac1da0
#
_cell.length_a   1.000
_cell.length_b   1.000
_cell.length_c   1.000
_cell.angle_alpha   90.00
_cell.angle_beta   90.00
_cell.angle_gamma   90.00
#
_symmetry.space_group_name_H-M   'P 1'
#
loop_
_entity.id
_entity.type
_entity.pdbx_description
1 polymer ?
#
loop_
_entity_poly.entity_id
_entity_poly.type
_entity_poly.pdbx_seq_one_letter_code
_entity_poly.pdbx_strand_id
1 'polypeptide(L)'
;MQAMDIDAPVITVELGGRAYELRFDNEQIRRTELCYSAATGVRMGYLGILTQAHQKIFGALCALCWGAIASAEIRDHVPGRQRIAFTDFDAHVTYREMLEQADDIVNAAVAAIEAGKGGQGKNA
;
A
#
# COMPACT_ATOMS: atom_id res chain seq x y z
N MET A 1 4.51 -9.15 -19.40
CA MET A 1 4.27 -9.06 -17.96
C MET A 1 5.57 -9.23 -17.19
N GLN A 2 5.74 -8.48 -16.15
CA GLN A 2 6.97 -8.55 -15.35
C GLN A 2 6.90 -9.69 -14.35
N ALA A 3 7.98 -10.47 -14.26
CA ALA A 3 8.05 -11.56 -13.29
C ALA A 3 7.91 -11.06 -11.85
N MET A 4 8.44 -9.88 -11.56
CA MET A 4 8.36 -9.33 -10.21
C MET A 4 6.94 -8.98 -9.79
N ASP A 5 6.03 -8.73 -10.76
CA ASP A 5 4.63 -8.48 -10.42
C ASP A 5 3.94 -9.74 -9.93
N ILE A 6 4.36 -10.90 -10.44
CA ILE A 6 3.83 -12.19 -10.00
C ILE A 6 4.23 -12.45 -8.56
N ASP A 7 5.45 -12.05 -8.20
CA ASP A 7 6.02 -12.31 -6.89
C ASP A 7 5.78 -11.19 -5.88
N ALA A 8 4.98 -10.19 -6.25
CA ALA A 8 4.71 -9.07 -5.34
C ALA A 8 4.04 -9.58 -4.07
N PRO A 9 4.50 -9.13 -2.89
CA PRO A 9 3.87 -9.52 -1.64
C PRO A 9 2.40 -9.11 -1.58
N VAL A 10 1.60 -10.02 -1.06
CA VAL A 10 0.16 -9.79 -0.85
C VAL A 10 -0.16 -10.20 0.57
N ILE A 11 -0.81 -9.33 1.31
CA ILE A 11 -1.30 -9.64 2.65
C ILE A 11 -2.76 -9.26 2.75
N THR A 12 -3.44 -9.79 3.78
CA THR A 12 -4.81 -9.42 4.07
C THR A 12 -4.85 -8.75 5.43
N VAL A 13 -5.56 -7.63 5.52
CA VAL A 13 -5.74 -6.92 6.79
C VAL A 13 -7.22 -6.67 7.02
N GLU A 14 -7.62 -6.49 8.28
CA GLU A 14 -8.98 -6.12 8.63
C GLU A 14 -9.00 -4.70 9.18
N LEU A 15 -9.80 -3.85 8.55
CA LEU A 15 -9.93 -2.45 8.94
C LEU A 15 -11.41 -2.06 8.80
N GLY A 16 -11.94 -1.41 9.83
CA GLY A 16 -13.33 -0.95 9.78
C GLY A 16 -14.34 -2.06 9.57
N GLY A 17 -14.04 -3.25 10.07
CA GLY A 17 -14.93 -4.41 9.94
C GLY A 17 -14.90 -5.07 8.57
N ARG A 18 -13.95 -4.71 7.72
CA ARG A 18 -13.80 -5.30 6.38
C ARG A 18 -12.41 -5.88 6.20
N ALA A 19 -12.33 -6.96 5.45
CA ALA A 19 -11.06 -7.54 5.04
C ALA A 19 -10.63 -6.91 3.71
N TYR A 20 -9.38 -6.49 3.64
CA TYR A 20 -8.79 -5.92 2.43
C TYR A 20 -7.57 -6.71 2.02
N GLU A 21 -7.45 -6.98 0.74
CA GLU A 21 -6.25 -7.54 0.17
C GLU A 21 -5.32 -6.38 -0.24
N LEU A 22 -4.06 -6.46 0.18
CA LEU A 22 -3.05 -5.45 -0.08
C LEU A 22 -1.96 -6.06 -0.94
N ARG A 23 -1.67 -5.44 -2.07
CA ARG A 23 -0.63 -5.88 -2.99
C ARG A 23 0.44 -4.81 -3.10
N PHE A 24 1.70 -5.19 -2.90
CA PHE A 24 2.83 -4.26 -2.85
C PHE A 24 3.70 -4.42 -4.10
N ASP A 25 3.41 -3.63 -5.12
CA ASP A 25 4.10 -3.63 -6.41
C ASP A 25 4.34 -2.20 -6.87
N ASN A 26 4.78 -2.02 -8.10
CA ASN A 26 5.05 -0.68 -8.63
C ASN A 26 3.79 0.18 -8.69
N GLU A 27 2.66 -0.42 -8.98
CA GLU A 27 1.40 0.30 -9.01
C GLU A 27 1.05 0.82 -7.62
N GLN A 28 1.29 0.02 -6.59
CA GLN A 28 1.07 0.45 -5.21
C GLN A 28 1.95 1.65 -4.87
N ILE A 29 3.21 1.64 -5.29
CA ILE A 29 4.12 2.76 -5.03
C ILE A 29 3.57 4.04 -5.63
N ARG A 30 3.16 3.99 -6.91
CA ARG A 30 2.62 5.16 -7.61
C ARG A 30 1.34 5.66 -6.94
N ARG A 31 0.44 4.74 -6.58
CA ARG A 31 -0.83 5.11 -5.95
C ARG A 31 -0.63 5.71 -4.57
N THR A 32 0.34 5.19 -3.82
CA THR A 32 0.67 5.73 -2.51
C THR A 32 1.18 7.16 -2.63
N GLU A 33 2.09 7.42 -3.55
CA GLU A 33 2.62 8.76 -3.74
C GLU A 33 1.53 9.75 -4.16
N LEU A 34 0.67 9.35 -5.08
CA LEU A 34 -0.43 10.20 -5.53
C LEU A 34 -1.43 10.47 -4.39
N CYS A 35 -1.77 9.45 -3.64
CA CYS A 35 -2.69 9.56 -2.52
C CYS A 35 -2.15 10.50 -1.44
N TYR A 36 -0.88 10.33 -1.08
CA TYR A 36 -0.26 11.17 -0.07
C TYR A 36 -0.24 12.63 -0.50
N SER A 37 0.14 12.89 -1.74
CA SER A 37 0.17 14.23 -2.28
C SER A 37 -1.20 14.88 -2.32
N ALA A 38 -2.22 14.12 -2.73
CA ALA A 38 -3.59 14.64 -2.79
C ALA A 38 -4.14 14.93 -1.40
N ALA A 39 -3.84 14.08 -0.43
CA ALA A 39 -4.38 14.22 0.93
C ALA A 39 -3.67 15.30 1.73
N THR A 40 -2.37 15.53 1.53
CA THR A 40 -1.59 16.43 2.36
C THR A 40 -1.19 17.72 1.66
N GLY A 41 -1.26 17.76 0.33
CA GLY A 41 -0.73 18.87 -0.44
C GLY A 41 0.80 18.88 -0.52
N VAL A 42 1.45 17.86 0.02
CA VAL A 42 2.90 17.76 0.05
C VAL A 42 3.36 16.64 -0.89
N ARG A 43 4.30 17.00 -1.76
CA ARG A 43 4.89 16.01 -2.66
C ARG A 43 6.02 15.30 -1.94
N MET A 44 5.90 13.99 -1.77
CA MET A 44 6.88 13.19 -1.06
C MET A 44 7.10 11.88 -1.79
N GLY A 45 8.36 11.46 -1.88
CA GLY A 45 8.71 10.18 -2.49
C GLY A 45 8.32 9.02 -1.58
N TYR A 46 8.22 7.85 -2.17
CA TYR A 46 7.74 6.66 -1.49
C TYR A 46 8.56 6.32 -0.23
N LEU A 47 9.90 6.44 -0.31
CA LEU A 47 10.74 6.13 0.85
C LEU A 47 10.47 7.07 2.01
N GLY A 48 10.19 8.35 1.73
CA GLY A 48 9.81 9.29 2.78
C GLY A 48 8.49 8.94 3.42
N ILE A 49 7.50 8.53 2.60
CA ILE A 49 6.21 8.09 3.11
C ILE A 49 6.37 6.83 3.95
N LEU A 50 7.19 5.90 3.48
CA LEU A 50 7.45 4.65 4.21
C LEU A 50 8.12 4.92 5.56
N THR A 51 9.05 5.86 5.60
CA THR A 51 9.68 6.28 6.86
C THR A 51 8.64 6.80 7.84
N GLN A 52 7.74 7.67 7.37
CA GLN A 52 6.67 8.18 8.21
C GLN A 52 5.71 7.07 8.66
N ALA A 53 5.41 6.12 7.79
CA ALA A 53 4.56 4.99 8.15
C ALA A 53 5.23 4.14 9.23
N HIS A 54 6.53 3.96 9.15
CA HIS A 54 7.30 3.25 10.18
C HIS A 54 7.22 3.97 11.52
N GLN A 55 7.12 5.29 11.49
CA GLN A 55 6.95 6.11 12.69
C GLN A 55 5.49 6.21 13.14
N LYS A 56 4.61 5.43 12.52
CA LYS A 56 3.18 5.35 12.87
C LYS A 56 2.42 6.65 12.60
N ILE A 57 2.86 7.43 11.61
CA ILE A 57 2.12 8.64 11.23
C ILE A 57 0.91 8.21 10.40
N PHE A 58 -0.28 8.59 10.86
CA PHE A 58 -1.54 8.09 10.33
C PHE A 58 -1.72 8.33 8.84
N GLY A 59 -1.45 9.55 8.37
CA GLY A 59 -1.62 9.87 6.96
C GLY A 59 -0.75 9.02 6.04
N ALA A 60 0.47 8.74 6.48
CA ALA A 60 1.38 7.90 5.72
C ALA A 60 0.90 6.44 5.70
N LEU A 61 0.46 5.93 6.85
CA LEU A 61 -0.09 4.58 6.92
C LEU A 61 -1.32 4.42 6.03
N CYS A 62 -2.22 5.40 6.05
CA CYS A 62 -3.42 5.35 5.24
C CYS A 62 -3.10 5.38 3.75
N ALA A 63 -2.16 6.23 3.33
CA ALA A 63 -1.77 6.31 1.93
C ALA A 63 -1.13 5.00 1.46
N LEU A 64 -0.24 4.44 2.28
CA LEU A 64 0.43 3.19 1.98
C LEU A 64 -0.57 2.04 1.84
N CYS A 65 -1.48 1.95 2.78
CA CYS A 65 -2.50 0.91 2.82
C CYS A 65 -3.47 1.04 1.66
N TRP A 66 -4.01 2.22 1.44
CA TRP A 66 -4.96 2.44 0.35
C TRP A 66 -4.32 2.18 -1.02
N GLY A 67 -3.07 2.59 -1.20
CA GLY A 67 -2.36 2.31 -2.45
C GLY A 67 -2.27 0.82 -2.72
N ALA A 68 -2.03 0.02 -1.68
CA ALA A 68 -1.94 -1.43 -1.80
C ALA A 68 -3.30 -2.06 -2.09
N ILE A 69 -4.37 -1.54 -1.48
CA ILE A 69 -5.73 -1.99 -1.78
C ILE A 69 -6.06 -1.69 -3.25
N ALA A 70 -5.76 -0.48 -3.70
CA ALA A 70 -6.03 -0.07 -5.07
C ALA A 70 -5.27 -0.94 -6.07
N SER A 71 -4.02 -1.26 -5.76
CA SER A 71 -3.22 -2.14 -6.61
C SER A 71 -3.82 -3.53 -6.71
N ALA A 72 -4.26 -4.10 -5.58
CA ALA A 72 -4.89 -5.40 -5.56
C ALA A 72 -6.19 -5.40 -6.39
N GLU A 73 -6.99 -4.36 -6.25
CA GLU A 73 -8.25 -4.24 -6.99
C GLU A 73 -8.01 -4.11 -8.49
N ILE A 74 -6.98 -3.38 -8.89
CA ILE A 74 -6.62 -3.25 -10.30
C ILE A 74 -6.18 -4.60 -10.86
N ARG A 75 -5.36 -5.31 -10.10
CA ARG A 75 -4.81 -6.61 -10.51
C ARG A 75 -5.91 -7.65 -10.69
N ASP A 76 -6.84 -7.68 -9.74
CA ASP A 76 -7.89 -8.68 -9.70
C ASP A 76 -9.15 -8.22 -10.44
N HIS A 77 -9.02 -7.27 -11.32
CA HIS A 77 -10.13 -6.62 -12.01
C HIS A 77 -11.32 -7.55 -12.25
N VAL A 78 -12.41 -7.23 -11.58
CA VAL A 78 -13.68 -7.93 -11.74
C VAL A 78 -14.67 -6.96 -12.37
N PRO A 79 -15.22 -7.27 -13.54
CA PRO A 79 -16.18 -6.34 -14.18
C PRO A 79 -17.34 -6.00 -13.24
N GLY A 80 -17.68 -4.73 -13.18
CA GLY A 80 -18.77 -4.24 -12.34
C GLY A 80 -18.40 -3.97 -10.89
N ARG A 81 -17.20 -4.34 -10.47
CA ARG A 81 -16.74 -4.07 -9.11
C ARG A 81 -16.19 -2.66 -9.03
N GLN A 82 -16.71 -1.88 -8.09
CA GLN A 82 -16.20 -0.53 -7.85
C GLN A 82 -14.99 -0.58 -6.94
N ARG A 83 -13.98 0.24 -7.26
CA ARG A 83 -12.84 0.43 -6.39
C ARG A 83 -13.25 1.33 -5.24
N ILE A 84 -12.67 1.05 -4.07
CA ILE A 84 -12.90 1.92 -2.93
C ILE A 84 -12.18 3.26 -3.15
N ALA A 85 -12.89 4.36 -2.96
CA ALA A 85 -12.29 5.68 -3.01
C ALA A 85 -11.52 5.93 -1.73
N PHE A 86 -10.42 6.71 -1.83
CA PHE A 86 -9.63 7.00 -0.63
C PHE A 86 -10.47 7.68 0.46
N THR A 87 -11.37 8.60 0.08
CA THR A 87 -12.20 9.29 1.06
C THR A 87 -13.10 8.33 1.84
N ASP A 88 -13.64 7.31 1.15
CA ASP A 88 -14.48 6.32 1.82
C ASP A 88 -13.64 5.43 2.74
N PHE A 89 -12.48 5.02 2.27
CA PHE A 89 -11.56 4.24 3.08
C PHE A 89 -11.15 5.01 4.34
N ASP A 90 -10.71 6.25 4.16
CA ASP A 90 -10.23 7.10 5.25
C ASP A 90 -11.32 7.36 6.29
N ALA A 91 -12.57 7.48 5.85
CA ALA A 91 -13.69 7.76 6.74
C ALA A 91 -14.04 6.57 7.64
N HIS A 92 -13.68 5.34 7.26
CA HIS A 92 -14.08 4.14 7.99
C HIS A 92 -12.94 3.50 8.78
N VAL A 93 -11.73 4.02 8.69
CA VAL A 93 -10.57 3.45 9.36
C VAL A 93 -10.19 4.32 10.54
N THR A 94 -10.03 3.73 11.72
CA THR A 94 -9.58 4.47 12.89
C THR A 94 -8.05 4.34 13.02
N TYR A 95 -7.48 5.30 13.74
CA TYR A 95 -6.04 5.27 14.00
C TYR A 95 -5.65 4.00 14.77
N ARG A 96 -6.49 3.59 15.72
CA ARG A 96 -6.23 2.39 16.52
C ARG A 96 -6.14 1.14 15.64
N GLU A 97 -7.13 0.98 14.74
CA GLU A 97 -7.11 -0.15 13.82
C GLU A 97 -5.87 -0.14 12.94
N MET A 98 -5.52 1.05 12.44
CA MET A 98 -4.35 1.19 11.60
C MET A 98 -3.07 0.85 12.37
N LEU A 99 -2.98 1.25 13.64
CA LEU A 99 -1.83 0.91 14.47
C LEU A 99 -1.69 -0.59 14.64
N GLU A 100 -2.79 -1.31 14.78
CA GLU A 100 -2.78 -2.76 14.92
C GLU A 100 -2.23 -3.45 13.67
N GLN A 101 -2.45 -2.86 12.51
CA GLN A 101 -2.01 -3.44 11.24
C GLN A 101 -0.70 -2.84 10.73
N ALA A 102 -0.20 -1.80 11.38
CA ALA A 102 0.91 -1.00 10.85
C ALA A 102 2.17 -1.81 10.58
N ASP A 103 2.56 -2.67 11.51
CA ASP A 103 3.79 -3.44 11.35
C ASP A 103 3.69 -4.40 10.17
N ASP A 104 2.55 -5.07 10.00
CA ASP A 104 2.35 -5.97 8.88
C ASP A 104 2.39 -5.23 7.55
N ILE A 105 1.77 -4.06 7.49
CA ILE A 105 1.75 -3.24 6.28
C ILE A 105 3.15 -2.75 5.94
N VAL A 106 3.86 -2.20 6.90
CA VAL A 106 5.20 -1.68 6.68
C VAL A 106 6.17 -2.80 6.31
N ASN A 107 6.09 -3.92 7.01
CA ASN A 107 6.97 -5.06 6.74
C ASN A 107 6.74 -5.62 5.34
N ALA A 108 5.49 -5.68 4.89
CA ALA A 108 5.19 -6.13 3.53
C ALA A 108 5.76 -5.16 2.49
N ALA A 109 5.66 -3.86 2.74
CA ALA A 109 6.20 -2.84 1.85
C ALA A 109 7.72 -2.94 1.76
N VAL A 110 8.39 -3.12 2.90
CA VAL A 110 9.85 -3.28 2.94
C VAL A 110 10.27 -4.56 2.23
N ALA A 111 9.54 -5.65 2.47
CA ALA A 111 9.83 -6.92 1.81
C ALA A 111 9.73 -6.81 0.30
N ALA A 112 8.78 -6.03 -0.19
CA ALA A 112 8.62 -5.82 -1.63
C ALA A 112 9.83 -5.10 -2.23
N ILE A 113 10.35 -4.09 -1.53
CA ILE A 113 11.55 -3.37 -1.98
C ILE A 113 12.76 -4.31 -1.97
N GLU A 114 12.92 -5.08 -0.90
CA GLU A 114 14.05 -6.00 -0.77
C GLU A 114 14.00 -7.10 -1.84
N ALA A 115 12.81 -7.61 -2.14
CA ALA A 115 12.64 -8.61 -3.17
C ALA A 115 13.07 -8.09 -4.54
N GLY A 116 12.67 -6.87 -4.88
CA GLY A 116 13.06 -6.23 -6.13
C GLY A 116 14.57 -6.04 -6.22
N LYS A 117 15.17 -5.58 -5.12
CA LYS A 117 16.61 -5.38 -5.04
C LYS A 117 17.36 -6.71 -5.20
N GLY A 118 16.89 -7.75 -4.52
CA GLY A 118 17.49 -9.07 -4.61
C GLY A 118 17.43 -9.61 -6.03
N GLY A 119 16.31 -9.45 -6.71
CA GLY A 119 16.15 -9.85 -8.09
C GLY A 119 17.11 -9.13 -9.00
N GLN A 120 17.28 -7.84 -8.82
CA GLN A 120 18.22 -7.04 -9.59
C GLN A 120 19.66 -7.48 -9.33
N GLY A 121 19.98 -7.78 -8.08
CA GLY A 121 21.30 -8.24 -7.71
C GLY A 121 21.68 -9.53 -8.44
N LYS A 122 20.74 -10.41 -8.60
CA LYS A 122 20.98 -11.67 -9.30
C LYS A 122 21.30 -11.46 -10.78
N ASN A 123 20.78 -10.40 -11.34
CA ASN A 123 20.95 -10.10 -12.75
C ASN A 123 22.19 -9.26 -13.05
N ALA A 124 22.84 -8.84 -12.02
CA ALA A 124 24.02 -8.02 -12.16
C ALA A 124 25.21 -8.81 -12.63
#